data_0c744e3223763fe6dc2aaebfea4818cb
#
_entry.id   0c744e3223763fe6dc2aaebfea4818cb
#
_cell.length_a   1.000
_cell.length_b   1.000
_cell.length_c   1.000
_cell.angle_alpha   90.00
_cell.angle_beta   90.00
_cell.angle_gamma   90.00
#
_symmetry.space_group_name_H-M   'P 1'
#
loop_
_entity.id
_entity.type
_entity.pdbx_description
1 polymer ?
#
loop_
_entity_poly.entity_id
_entity_poly.type
_entity_poly.pdbx_seq_one_letter_code
_entity_poly.pdbx_strand_id
1 'polypeptide(L)'
;MLLALALFALPTYGPVPIGTASPPPAYLRVPTAPDEALIVNSGSTNRAGYRLRVYASGWTALQQGDVPVRKRVPAALVAHFFADLKAAAPLDKLPAAHCMKSASFGSATSIGYGGKISPDLSCPSSSPPARALAVDAAALASAAGVSMLPIPR
;
A
#
# COMPACT_ATOMS: atom_id res chain seq x y z
N MET A 1 58.27 24.39 41.01
CA MET A 1 57.45 24.48 39.84
C MET A 1 56.59 23.20 39.76
N LEU A 2 55.41 23.21 40.33
CA LEU A 2 54.46 22.04 40.30
C LEU A 2 53.51 22.15 39.10
N LEU A 3 53.63 21.19 38.20
CA LEU A 3 52.67 21.06 37.07
C LEU A 3 51.40 20.31 37.55
N ALA A 4 50.26 20.98 37.54
CA ALA A 4 49.00 20.35 37.81
C ALA A 4 48.43 19.74 36.52
N LEU A 5 48.31 18.39 36.46
CA LEU A 5 47.62 17.69 35.39
C LEU A 5 46.13 17.80 35.65
N ALA A 6 45.39 18.51 34.76
CA ALA A 6 43.95 18.51 34.75
C ALA A 6 43.43 17.28 33.97
N LEU A 7 42.80 16.33 34.69
CA LEU A 7 42.06 15.24 34.04
C LEU A 7 40.72 15.79 33.51
N PHE A 8 40.58 15.82 32.18
CA PHE A 8 39.29 16.05 31.52
C PHE A 8 38.47 14.76 31.54
N ALA A 9 37.35 14.75 32.29
CA ALA A 9 36.37 13.68 32.23
C ALA A 9 35.57 13.80 30.93
N LEU A 10 35.62 12.78 30.11
CA LEU A 10 34.79 12.67 28.90
C LEU A 10 33.31 12.39 29.28
N PRO A 11 32.35 13.06 28.67
CA PRO A 11 30.95 12.80 28.94
C PRO A 11 30.57 11.38 28.45
N THR A 12 30.09 10.54 29.37
CA THR A 12 29.53 9.24 29.05
C THR A 12 28.16 9.43 28.37
N TYR A 13 28.09 9.19 27.06
CA TYR A 13 26.84 9.09 26.35
C TYR A 13 26.10 7.83 26.81
N GLY A 14 25.04 8.01 27.57
CA GLY A 14 24.12 6.92 27.94
C GLY A 14 23.39 6.42 26.69
N PRO A 15 22.93 5.15 26.68
CA PRO A 15 22.15 4.60 25.57
C PRO A 15 20.86 5.44 25.37
N VAL A 16 20.70 5.98 24.15
CA VAL A 16 19.47 6.67 23.76
C VAL A 16 18.35 5.65 23.79
N PRO A 17 17.25 5.88 24.54
CA PRO A 17 16.12 4.96 24.53
C PRO A 17 15.58 4.85 23.11
N ILE A 18 15.58 3.63 22.55
CA ILE A 18 14.93 3.33 21.27
C ILE A 18 13.44 3.53 21.50
N GLY A 19 12.92 4.68 21.07
CA GLY A 19 11.50 4.99 21.16
C GLY A 19 10.71 3.87 20.49
N THR A 20 9.75 3.30 21.19
CA THR A 20 8.80 2.34 20.62
C THR A 20 8.08 3.04 19.46
N ALA A 21 8.37 2.60 18.23
CA ALA A 21 7.70 3.15 17.05
C ALA A 21 6.18 3.06 17.23
N SER A 22 5.50 4.19 17.11
CA SER A 22 4.04 4.21 17.16
C SER A 22 3.47 3.25 16.12
N PRO A 23 2.44 2.46 16.45
CA PRO A 23 1.85 1.56 15.48
C PRO A 23 1.36 2.35 14.26
N PRO A 24 1.50 1.81 13.05
CA PRO A 24 1.08 2.51 11.84
C PRO A 24 -0.41 2.88 11.94
N PRO A 25 -0.81 4.05 11.40
CA PRO A 25 -2.20 4.47 11.36
C PRO A 25 -3.10 3.38 10.78
N ALA A 26 -4.35 3.30 11.26
CA ALA A 26 -5.28 2.22 10.90
C ALA A 26 -5.46 2.05 9.38
N TYR A 27 -5.43 3.14 8.62
CA TYR A 27 -5.55 3.14 7.16
C TYR A 27 -4.34 2.52 6.42
N LEU A 28 -3.22 2.29 7.11
CA LEU A 28 -2.02 1.64 6.56
C LEU A 28 -1.96 0.15 6.85
N ARG A 29 -2.80 -0.35 7.74
CA ARG A 29 -2.79 -1.76 8.14
C ARG A 29 -3.48 -2.62 7.09
N VAL A 30 -2.90 -3.79 6.86
CA VAL A 30 -3.55 -4.82 6.01
C VAL A 30 -4.81 -5.29 6.73
N PRO A 31 -5.99 -5.26 6.05
CA PRO A 31 -7.23 -5.72 6.66
C PRO A 31 -7.18 -7.23 6.96
N THR A 32 -7.70 -7.59 8.11
CA THR A 32 -7.94 -8.99 8.50
C THR A 32 -9.40 -9.40 8.36
N ALA A 33 -10.30 -8.42 8.33
CA ALA A 33 -11.74 -8.65 8.16
C ALA A 33 -12.06 -9.13 6.74
N PRO A 34 -13.01 -10.08 6.57
CA PRO A 34 -13.33 -10.68 5.27
C PRO A 34 -14.15 -9.75 4.35
N ASP A 35 -14.65 -8.65 4.87
CA ASP A 35 -15.45 -7.64 4.17
C ASP A 35 -14.66 -6.37 3.84
N GLU A 36 -13.33 -6.41 4.04
CA GLU A 36 -12.45 -5.26 3.82
C GLU A 36 -11.18 -5.68 3.06
N ALA A 37 -10.79 -4.87 2.09
CA ALA A 37 -9.53 -5.03 1.34
C ALA A 37 -8.82 -3.69 1.19
N LEU A 38 -7.51 -3.73 0.96
CA LEU A 38 -6.67 -2.56 0.76
C LEU A 38 -5.88 -2.70 -0.54
N ILE A 39 -6.08 -1.80 -1.48
CA ILE A 39 -5.27 -1.67 -2.69
C ILE A 39 -4.22 -0.59 -2.45
N VAL A 40 -2.95 -0.91 -2.68
CA VAL A 40 -1.83 0.01 -2.53
C VAL A 40 -1.11 0.14 -3.86
N ASN A 41 -0.96 1.37 -4.33
CA ASN A 41 -0.11 1.68 -5.48
C ASN A 41 1.03 2.58 -5.03
N SER A 42 2.26 2.22 -5.37
CA SER A 42 3.46 2.94 -4.91
C SER A 42 3.61 4.34 -5.52
N GLY A 43 2.91 4.61 -6.61
CA GLY A 43 3.23 5.76 -7.45
C GLY A 43 4.60 5.61 -8.13
N SER A 44 5.05 6.71 -8.71
CA SER A 44 6.35 6.86 -9.38
C SER A 44 6.83 8.30 -9.24
N THR A 45 7.98 8.65 -9.84
CA THR A 45 8.49 10.02 -9.79
C THR A 45 7.49 11.07 -10.29
N ASN A 46 6.65 10.72 -11.28
CA ASN A 46 5.71 11.65 -11.91
C ASN A 46 4.24 11.36 -11.60
N ARG A 47 3.94 10.35 -10.79
CA ARG A 47 2.57 9.98 -10.42
C ARG A 47 2.46 9.72 -8.94
N ALA A 48 1.52 10.38 -8.28
CA ALA A 48 1.24 10.13 -6.88
C ALA A 48 0.76 8.68 -6.68
N GLY A 49 1.30 8.01 -5.68
CA GLY A 49 0.77 6.75 -5.20
C GLY A 49 -0.58 6.94 -4.53
N TYR A 50 -1.26 5.82 -4.26
CA TYR A 50 -2.52 5.87 -3.52
C TYR A 50 -2.70 4.62 -2.66
N ARG A 51 -3.60 4.76 -1.69
CA ARG A 51 -4.18 3.66 -0.93
C ARG A 51 -5.68 3.73 -1.06
N LEU A 52 -6.29 2.64 -1.48
CA LEU A 52 -7.73 2.53 -1.66
C LEU A 52 -8.25 1.40 -0.78
N ARG A 53 -8.95 1.75 0.28
CA ARG A 53 -9.64 0.81 1.13
C ARG A 53 -11.02 0.55 0.54
N VAL A 54 -11.35 -0.72 0.34
CA VAL A 54 -12.60 -1.18 -0.28
C VAL A 54 -13.38 -1.99 0.74
N TYR A 55 -14.65 -1.66 0.91
CA TYR A 55 -15.55 -2.38 1.80
C TYR A 55 -16.61 -3.13 0.97
N ALA A 56 -16.96 -4.34 1.38
CA ALA A 56 -17.98 -5.15 0.71
C ALA A 56 -19.37 -4.45 0.61
N SER A 57 -19.61 -3.46 1.47
CA SER A 57 -20.78 -2.58 1.43
C SER A 57 -20.82 -1.61 0.24
N GLY A 58 -19.78 -1.57 -0.60
CA GLY A 58 -19.66 -0.65 -1.73
C GLY A 58 -19.05 0.71 -1.40
N TRP A 59 -18.69 0.96 -0.14
CA TRP A 59 -17.92 2.13 0.23
C TRP A 59 -16.43 1.94 -0.07
N THR A 60 -15.78 3.04 -0.40
CA THR A 60 -14.32 3.12 -0.52
C THR A 60 -13.80 4.31 0.28
N ALA A 61 -12.52 4.22 0.71
CA ALA A 61 -11.77 5.34 1.26
C ALA A 61 -10.44 5.45 0.49
N LEU A 62 -10.33 6.48 -0.33
CA LEU A 62 -9.17 6.78 -1.15
C LEU A 62 -8.25 7.76 -0.43
N GLN A 63 -6.99 7.37 -0.23
CA GLN A 63 -5.91 8.20 0.24
C GLN A 63 -4.92 8.43 -0.92
N GLN A 64 -4.97 9.59 -1.54
CA GLN A 64 -4.04 10.05 -2.60
C GLN A 64 -3.55 11.48 -2.32
N GLY A 65 -3.57 11.90 -1.10
CA GLY A 65 -3.19 13.19 -0.54
C GLY A 65 -3.32 13.11 0.96
N ASP A 66 -3.39 14.26 1.61
CA ASP A 66 -3.39 14.33 3.09
C ASP A 66 -4.72 13.88 3.70
N VAL A 67 -5.83 14.11 3.01
CA VAL A 67 -7.17 13.80 3.51
C VAL A 67 -7.79 12.65 2.72
N PRO A 68 -8.25 11.57 3.39
CA PRO A 68 -8.94 10.49 2.72
C PRO A 68 -10.32 10.94 2.17
N VAL A 69 -10.60 10.56 0.92
CA VAL A 69 -11.90 10.80 0.29
C VAL A 69 -12.74 9.54 0.31
N ARG A 70 -13.96 9.63 0.84
CA ARG A 70 -14.92 8.51 0.84
C ARG A 70 -15.87 8.62 -0.34
N LYS A 71 -16.10 7.49 -1.03
CA LYS A 71 -16.98 7.42 -2.19
C LYS A 71 -17.65 6.06 -2.28
N ARG A 72 -18.85 6.02 -2.81
CA ARG A 72 -19.47 4.75 -3.23
C ARG A 72 -19.05 4.41 -4.65
N VAL A 73 -18.76 3.13 -4.87
CA VAL A 73 -18.47 2.55 -6.18
C VAL A 73 -19.53 1.51 -6.54
N PRO A 74 -19.68 1.11 -7.82
CA PRO A 74 -20.69 0.17 -8.24
C PRO A 74 -20.64 -1.15 -7.45
N ALA A 75 -21.77 -1.56 -6.90
CA ALA A 75 -21.86 -2.76 -6.06
C ALA A 75 -21.44 -4.04 -6.81
N ALA A 76 -21.76 -4.16 -8.09
CA ALA A 76 -21.37 -5.29 -8.93
C ALA A 76 -19.83 -5.41 -9.03
N LEU A 77 -19.12 -4.29 -9.19
CA LEU A 77 -17.66 -4.26 -9.24
C LEU A 77 -17.06 -4.73 -7.91
N VAL A 78 -17.61 -4.27 -6.79
CA VAL A 78 -17.15 -4.68 -5.46
C VAL A 78 -17.42 -6.16 -5.22
N ALA A 79 -18.61 -6.66 -5.58
CA ALA A 79 -18.95 -8.08 -5.42
C ALA A 79 -18.00 -8.98 -6.24
N HIS A 80 -17.70 -8.60 -7.48
CA HIS A 80 -16.75 -9.30 -8.34
C HIS A 80 -15.35 -9.33 -7.71
N PHE A 81 -14.84 -8.19 -7.29
CA PHE A 81 -13.54 -8.07 -6.63
C PHE A 81 -13.41 -8.95 -5.39
N PHE A 82 -14.43 -8.97 -4.51
CA PHE A 82 -14.39 -9.83 -3.32
C PHE A 82 -14.52 -11.32 -3.65
N ALA A 83 -15.20 -11.69 -4.75
CA ALA A 83 -15.23 -13.06 -5.24
C ALA A 83 -13.82 -13.49 -5.72
N ASP A 84 -13.14 -12.63 -6.48
CA ASP A 84 -11.79 -12.90 -6.97
C ASP A 84 -10.75 -12.92 -5.84
N LEU A 85 -10.89 -12.06 -4.82
CA LEU A 85 -10.05 -12.11 -3.62
C LEU A 85 -10.16 -13.46 -2.90
N LYS A 86 -11.38 -13.98 -2.73
CA LYS A 86 -11.61 -15.29 -2.09
C LYS A 86 -11.04 -16.44 -2.93
N ALA A 87 -11.19 -16.37 -4.25
CA ALA A 87 -10.66 -17.38 -5.16
C ALA A 87 -9.12 -17.38 -5.23
N ALA A 88 -8.51 -16.21 -5.05
CA ALA A 88 -7.05 -16.03 -5.08
C ALA A 88 -6.36 -16.25 -3.74
N ALA A 89 -7.10 -16.33 -2.63
CA ALA A 89 -6.52 -16.45 -1.29
C ALA A 89 -5.81 -17.79 -1.07
N PRO A 90 -4.68 -17.82 -0.32
CA PRO A 90 -4.04 -16.69 0.34
C PRO A 90 -3.17 -15.87 -0.61
N LEU A 91 -3.29 -14.54 -0.58
CA LEU A 91 -2.70 -13.63 -1.57
C LEU A 91 -1.16 -13.65 -1.63
N ASP A 92 -0.51 -13.96 -0.52
CA ASP A 92 0.96 -14.07 -0.43
C ASP A 92 1.52 -15.31 -1.18
N LYS A 93 0.66 -16.19 -1.68
CA LYS A 93 1.03 -17.37 -2.49
C LYS A 93 0.84 -17.15 -3.98
N LEU A 94 0.32 -16.01 -4.39
CA LEU A 94 0.26 -15.66 -5.82
C LEU A 94 1.67 -15.59 -6.40
N PRO A 95 1.88 -16.05 -7.65
CA PRO A 95 3.20 -15.97 -8.28
C PRO A 95 3.59 -14.51 -8.51
N ALA A 96 4.80 -14.15 -8.09
CA ALA A 96 5.37 -12.85 -8.39
C ALA A 96 5.72 -12.77 -9.88
N ALA A 97 5.26 -11.72 -10.55
CA ALA A 97 5.66 -11.40 -11.91
C ALA A 97 6.67 -10.24 -11.89
N HIS A 98 7.65 -10.32 -12.77
CA HIS A 98 8.67 -9.28 -12.92
C HIS A 98 8.60 -8.65 -14.30
N CYS A 99 8.67 -7.34 -14.35
CA CYS A 99 8.74 -6.60 -15.60
C CYS A 99 9.62 -5.35 -15.43
N MET A 100 10.20 -4.87 -16.52
CA MET A 100 10.89 -3.58 -16.50
C MET A 100 9.87 -2.47 -16.34
N LYS A 101 10.15 -1.56 -15.41
CA LYS A 101 9.31 -0.38 -15.14
C LYS A 101 10.10 0.89 -15.35
N SER A 102 9.48 1.87 -15.97
CA SER A 102 10.04 3.22 -16.07
C SER A 102 10.11 3.85 -14.68
N ALA A 103 11.23 4.46 -14.32
CA ALA A 103 11.36 5.21 -13.08
C ALA A 103 10.35 6.38 -13.00
N SER A 104 10.02 6.97 -14.15
CA SER A 104 9.13 8.12 -14.24
C SER A 104 7.64 7.79 -14.13
N PHE A 105 7.22 6.61 -14.62
CA PHE A 105 5.80 6.25 -14.75
C PHE A 105 5.46 4.84 -14.25
N GLY A 106 6.46 4.02 -13.99
CA GLY A 106 6.26 2.66 -13.47
C GLY A 106 5.87 2.71 -11.99
N SER A 107 4.85 1.94 -11.62
CA SER A 107 4.42 1.78 -10.24
C SER A 107 4.21 0.32 -9.89
N ALA A 108 4.20 -0.01 -8.61
CA ALA A 108 3.82 -1.31 -8.09
C ALA A 108 2.42 -1.24 -7.50
N THR A 109 1.60 -2.26 -7.73
CA THR A 109 0.26 -2.39 -7.16
C THR A 109 0.17 -3.69 -6.39
N SER A 110 -0.19 -3.62 -5.11
CA SER A 110 -0.41 -4.78 -4.25
C SER A 110 -1.77 -4.70 -3.57
N ILE A 111 -2.32 -5.85 -3.21
CA ILE A 111 -3.62 -5.95 -2.53
C ILE A 111 -3.43 -6.65 -1.19
N GLY A 112 -3.97 -6.03 -0.13
CA GLY A 112 -4.04 -6.60 1.21
C GLY A 112 -5.45 -7.14 1.50
N TYR A 113 -5.55 -8.41 1.91
CA TYR A 113 -6.80 -9.07 2.29
C TYR A 113 -6.54 -10.25 3.22
N GLY A 114 -7.37 -10.42 4.24
CA GLY A 114 -7.23 -11.54 5.19
C GLY A 114 -5.88 -11.55 5.92
N GLY A 115 -5.30 -10.38 6.20
CA GLY A 115 -4.00 -10.25 6.84
C GLY A 115 -2.80 -10.59 5.95
N LYS A 116 -3.01 -10.83 4.65
CA LYS A 116 -1.97 -11.14 3.66
C LYS A 116 -1.87 -10.08 2.60
N ILE A 117 -0.67 -9.92 2.02
CA ILE A 117 -0.42 -8.97 0.92
C ILE A 117 -0.01 -9.77 -0.30
N SER A 118 -0.57 -9.43 -1.47
CA SER A 118 -0.16 -9.98 -2.75
C SER A 118 1.24 -9.50 -3.14
N PRO A 119 1.96 -10.24 -4.00
CA PRO A 119 3.04 -9.67 -4.78
C PRO A 119 2.57 -8.47 -5.62
N ASP A 120 3.50 -7.82 -6.29
CA ASP A 120 3.16 -6.77 -7.25
C ASP A 120 2.36 -7.33 -8.44
N LEU A 121 1.13 -6.83 -8.60
CA LEU A 121 0.19 -7.23 -9.63
C LEU A 121 0.24 -6.35 -10.88
N SER A 122 1.09 -5.32 -10.92
CA SER A 122 1.17 -4.38 -12.04
C SER A 122 1.97 -4.92 -13.23
N CYS A 123 2.72 -6.01 -13.05
CA CYS A 123 3.40 -6.71 -14.13
C CYS A 123 2.48 -7.78 -14.75
N PRO A 124 2.57 -8.01 -16.09
CA PRO A 124 1.82 -9.09 -16.73
C PRO A 124 2.12 -10.43 -16.06
N SER A 125 1.08 -11.17 -15.70
CA SER A 125 1.18 -12.46 -15.03
C SER A 125 0.52 -13.56 -15.87
N SER A 126 1.09 -14.77 -15.87
CA SER A 126 0.45 -15.96 -16.44
C SER A 126 -0.67 -16.49 -15.53
N SER A 127 -0.69 -16.14 -14.26
CA SER A 127 -1.69 -16.55 -13.28
C SER A 127 -3.05 -15.88 -13.55
N PRO A 128 -4.12 -16.63 -13.85
CA PRO A 128 -5.45 -16.06 -14.04
C PRO A 128 -5.96 -15.26 -12.81
N PRO A 129 -5.84 -15.75 -11.56
CA PRO A 129 -6.25 -14.98 -10.39
C PRO A 129 -5.49 -13.66 -10.23
N ALA A 130 -4.18 -13.66 -10.47
CA ALA A 130 -3.39 -12.43 -10.37
C ALA A 130 -3.81 -11.39 -11.43
N ARG A 131 -4.13 -11.82 -12.66
CA ARG A 131 -4.64 -10.93 -13.71
C ARG A 131 -6.02 -10.37 -13.38
N ALA A 132 -6.95 -11.21 -12.89
CA ALA A 132 -8.28 -10.78 -12.48
C ALA A 132 -8.18 -9.67 -11.41
N LEU A 133 -7.42 -9.92 -10.35
CA LEU A 133 -7.20 -8.94 -9.29
C LEU A 133 -6.54 -7.64 -9.78
N ALA A 134 -5.60 -7.71 -10.74
CA ALA A 134 -5.00 -6.51 -11.33
C ALA A 134 -6.03 -5.66 -12.08
N VAL A 135 -6.93 -6.30 -12.85
CA VAL A 135 -8.01 -5.64 -13.58
C VAL A 135 -9.00 -5.01 -12.61
N ASP A 136 -9.43 -5.73 -11.59
CA ASP A 136 -10.36 -5.25 -10.59
C ASP A 136 -9.78 -4.06 -9.80
N ALA A 137 -8.51 -4.15 -9.39
CA ALA A 137 -7.84 -3.05 -8.70
C ALA A 137 -7.82 -1.77 -9.54
N ALA A 138 -7.53 -1.88 -10.84
CA ALA A 138 -7.54 -0.74 -11.76
C ALA A 138 -8.96 -0.17 -11.94
N ALA A 139 -9.97 -1.02 -12.09
CA ALA A 139 -11.37 -0.61 -12.23
C ALA A 139 -11.89 0.09 -10.96
N LEU A 140 -11.57 -0.45 -9.78
CA LEU A 140 -11.94 0.15 -8.49
C LEU A 140 -11.23 1.49 -8.27
N ALA A 141 -9.94 1.59 -8.60
CA ALA A 141 -9.19 2.84 -8.51
C ALA A 141 -9.82 3.93 -9.39
N SER A 142 -10.16 3.59 -10.63
CA SER A 142 -10.86 4.49 -11.56
C SER A 142 -12.23 4.91 -11.02
N ALA A 143 -13.05 3.97 -10.57
CA ALA A 143 -14.38 4.25 -10.02
C ALA A 143 -14.31 5.10 -8.73
N ALA A 144 -13.30 4.90 -7.90
CA ALA A 144 -13.04 5.70 -6.71
C ALA A 144 -12.55 7.12 -7.02
N GLY A 145 -12.08 7.38 -8.24
CA GLY A 145 -11.60 8.69 -8.68
C GLY A 145 -10.11 8.91 -8.44
N VAL A 146 -9.30 7.84 -8.48
CA VAL A 146 -7.84 7.98 -8.44
C VAL A 146 -7.38 8.87 -9.60
N SER A 147 -6.64 9.92 -9.27
CA SER A 147 -6.05 10.81 -10.28
C SER A 147 -4.82 10.15 -10.89
N MET A 148 -4.85 10.00 -12.22
CA MET A 148 -3.70 9.56 -13.01
C MET A 148 -2.90 10.72 -13.58
N LEU A 149 -3.24 11.96 -13.21
CA LEU A 149 -2.53 13.16 -13.66
C LEU A 149 -1.11 13.19 -13.07
N PRO A 150 -0.15 13.75 -13.82
CA PRO A 150 1.18 14.01 -13.30
C PRO A 150 1.12 14.90 -12.05
N ILE A 151 2.09 14.70 -11.14
CA ILE A 151 2.25 15.59 -9.98
C ILE A 151 2.64 16.98 -10.53
N PRO A 152 1.92 18.06 -10.16
CA PRO A 152 2.35 19.41 -10.49
C PRO A 152 3.75 19.66 -9.92
N ARG A 153 4.64 20.23 -10.71
CA ARG A 153 5.99 20.63 -10.26
C ARG A 153 5.94 21.98 -9.59
#